data_95c86aab07f515d34ddf350b7f07c673
#
_entry.id   95c86aab07f515d34ddf350b7f07c673
#
_cell.length_a   1.000
_cell.length_b   1.000
_cell.length_c   1.000
_cell.angle_alpha   90.00
_cell.angle_beta   90.00
_cell.angle_gamma   90.00
#
_symmetry.space_group_name_H-M   'P 1'
#
loop_
_entity.id
_entity.type
_entity.pdbx_description
1 polymer ?
#
loop_
_entity_poly.entity_id
_entity_poly.type
_entity_poly.pdbx_seq_one_letter_code
_entity_poly.pdbx_strand_id
1 'polypeptide(L)'
;TLSSSSAASDVYKRQLYIFWEVMAFSSLGLIWYEGSRRARDAGMRYILFHLFGGGAFLAGIIIHYMNTGSIVVGPIESGIGYLLLLIGIGVNTAFIPLHTWLPDSYPKATIAGAVFMSVYTTKTGVYVLARTFSGADAVAYMGGVMVLYGVIFALLQNDVRKLLSYHIVSQVGYMVAGIGIGTYIGVNGGIAHVFNHILYKALLFMCMGAVIFRTGKNNLTELGGLAKRMPVTMITCVIAALSISGVVGFNGYVSKGMVIQAGAVSYTHLTLPTKRIV
;
A
#
# COMPACT_ATOMS: atom_id res chain seq x y z
N THR A 1 10.71 36.20 0.42
CA THR A 1 10.99 34.89 1.01
C THR A 1 9.80 33.90 0.96
N LEU A 2 8.55 34.37 0.87
CA LEU A 2 7.36 33.53 0.72
C LEU A 2 7.17 32.99 -0.71
N SER A 3 7.68 33.68 -1.73
CA SER A 3 7.58 33.26 -3.13
C SER A 3 8.46 32.06 -3.50
N SER A 4 9.59 31.89 -2.83
CA SER A 4 10.51 30.77 -3.10
C SER A 4 10.00 29.42 -2.53
N SER A 5 9.25 29.44 -1.41
CA SER A 5 8.65 28.24 -0.84
C SER A 5 7.45 27.72 -1.63
N SER A 6 6.66 28.63 -2.22
CA SER A 6 5.53 28.25 -3.08
C SER A 6 5.99 27.67 -4.41
N ALA A 7 7.02 28.26 -5.03
CA ALA A 7 7.60 27.74 -6.27
C ALA A 7 8.23 26.33 -6.08
N ALA A 8 8.91 26.09 -4.96
CA ALA A 8 9.45 24.77 -4.63
C ALA A 8 8.35 23.73 -4.40
N SER A 9 7.21 24.13 -3.79
CA SER A 9 6.07 23.21 -3.62
C SER A 9 5.36 22.91 -4.95
N ASP A 10 5.29 23.85 -5.86
CA ASP A 10 4.67 23.71 -7.18
C ASP A 10 5.49 22.78 -8.11
N VAL A 11 6.82 22.87 -8.06
CA VAL A 11 7.71 21.96 -8.75
C VAL A 11 7.49 20.51 -8.24
N TYR A 12 7.31 20.33 -6.94
CA TYR A 12 7.11 19.03 -6.32
C TYR A 12 5.87 18.27 -6.84
N LYS A 13 4.80 18.95 -7.23
CA LYS A 13 3.55 18.30 -7.68
C LYS A 13 3.57 17.84 -9.12
N ARG A 14 4.10 18.65 -10.02
CA ARG A 14 4.35 18.23 -11.40
C ARG A 14 5.29 17.04 -11.41
N GLN A 15 6.32 17.07 -10.58
CA GLN A 15 7.25 15.96 -10.40
C GLN A 15 6.55 14.72 -9.84
N LEU A 16 5.70 14.87 -8.84
CA LEU A 16 4.95 13.74 -8.24
C LEU A 16 4.16 12.97 -9.31
N TYR A 17 3.40 13.68 -10.17
CA TYR A 17 2.62 13.03 -11.22
C TYR A 17 3.53 12.34 -12.26
N ILE A 18 4.57 13.01 -12.70
CA ILE A 18 5.51 12.43 -13.67
C ILE A 18 6.16 11.16 -13.11
N PHE A 19 6.68 11.22 -11.88
CA PHE A 19 7.30 10.06 -11.24
C PHE A 19 6.29 8.94 -10.93
N TRP A 20 5.02 9.28 -10.69
CA TRP A 20 3.94 8.33 -10.54
C TRP A 20 3.73 7.49 -11.81
N GLU A 21 3.66 8.15 -12.97
CA GLU A 21 3.53 7.45 -14.25
C GLU A 21 4.81 6.67 -14.60
N VAL A 22 6.00 7.26 -14.42
CA VAL A 22 7.28 6.58 -14.63
C VAL A 22 7.36 5.30 -13.79
N MET A 23 6.91 5.34 -12.55
CA MET A 23 6.86 4.16 -11.67
C MET A 23 5.91 3.09 -12.24
N ALA A 24 4.74 3.46 -12.77
CA ALA A 24 3.80 2.51 -13.37
C ALA A 24 4.41 1.80 -14.59
N PHE A 25 5.03 2.55 -15.49
CA PHE A 25 5.70 1.96 -16.68
C PHE A 25 6.93 1.13 -16.29
N SER A 26 7.74 1.58 -15.32
CA SER A 26 8.89 0.82 -14.85
C SER A 26 8.46 -0.50 -14.21
N SER A 27 7.38 -0.48 -13.43
CA SER A 27 6.79 -1.69 -12.82
C SER A 27 6.25 -2.66 -13.88
N LEU A 28 5.64 -2.14 -14.96
CA LEU A 28 5.23 -2.95 -16.11
C LEU A 28 6.42 -3.69 -16.72
N GLY A 29 7.57 -2.99 -16.89
CA GLY A 29 8.81 -3.60 -17.36
C GLY A 29 9.27 -4.77 -16.49
N LEU A 30 9.17 -4.62 -15.15
CA LEU A 30 9.52 -5.70 -14.21
C LEU A 30 8.59 -6.91 -14.30
N ILE A 31 7.32 -6.71 -14.65
CA ILE A 31 6.36 -7.80 -14.87
C ILE A 31 6.68 -8.50 -16.19
N TRP A 32 6.86 -7.75 -17.28
CA TRP A 32 7.09 -8.29 -18.60
C TRP A 32 8.45 -8.97 -18.78
N TYR A 33 9.44 -8.57 -17.98
CA TYR A 33 10.78 -9.18 -17.99
C TYR A 33 10.76 -10.69 -17.64
N GLU A 34 9.70 -11.19 -16.99
CA GLU A 34 9.51 -12.62 -16.75
C GLU A 34 9.31 -13.43 -18.07
N GLY A 35 8.77 -12.79 -19.12
CA GLY A 35 8.75 -13.31 -20.48
C GLY A 35 7.57 -14.23 -20.83
N SER A 36 6.84 -14.78 -19.86
CA SER A 36 5.70 -15.67 -20.13
C SER A 36 4.47 -14.94 -20.66
N ARG A 37 3.62 -15.66 -21.38
CA ARG A 37 2.32 -15.12 -21.83
C ARG A 37 1.47 -14.65 -20.65
N ARG A 38 1.48 -15.41 -19.54
CA ARG A 38 0.74 -15.06 -18.32
C ARG A 38 1.23 -13.74 -17.69
N ALA A 39 2.54 -13.50 -17.73
CA ALA A 39 3.13 -12.24 -17.26
C ALA A 39 2.76 -11.07 -18.16
N ARG A 40 2.74 -11.27 -19.51
CA ARG A 40 2.32 -10.24 -20.45
C ARG A 40 0.86 -9.84 -20.26
N ASP A 41 -0.03 -10.81 -20.11
CA ASP A 41 -1.46 -10.54 -19.88
C ASP A 41 -1.71 -9.85 -18.55
N ALA A 42 -0.98 -10.22 -17.49
CA ALA A 42 -1.05 -9.55 -16.19
C ALA A 42 -0.48 -8.14 -16.23
N GLY A 43 0.63 -7.93 -16.93
CA GLY A 43 1.21 -6.61 -17.13
C GLY A 43 0.27 -5.67 -17.91
N MET A 44 -0.46 -6.20 -18.92
CA MET A 44 -1.45 -5.40 -19.64
C MET A 44 -2.60 -4.97 -18.71
N ARG A 45 -3.13 -5.86 -17.87
CA ARG A 45 -4.15 -5.47 -16.87
C ARG A 45 -3.59 -4.49 -15.86
N TYR A 46 -2.35 -4.69 -15.40
CA TYR A 46 -1.66 -3.78 -14.49
C TYR A 46 -1.61 -2.36 -15.05
N ILE A 47 -1.12 -2.19 -16.28
CA ILE A 47 -0.98 -0.85 -16.85
C ILE A 47 -2.33 -0.18 -17.13
N LEU A 48 -3.35 -0.95 -17.52
CA LEU A 48 -4.71 -0.41 -17.72
C LEU A 48 -5.28 0.16 -16.41
N PHE A 49 -5.11 -0.54 -15.29
CA PHE A 49 -5.50 0.00 -13.97
C PHE A 49 -4.75 1.28 -13.62
N HIS A 50 -3.44 1.30 -13.87
CA HIS A 50 -2.61 2.46 -13.52
C HIS A 50 -2.84 3.65 -14.45
N LEU A 51 -3.08 3.44 -15.75
CA LEU A 51 -3.48 4.51 -16.67
C LEU A 51 -4.85 5.10 -16.31
N PHE A 52 -5.80 4.25 -15.95
CA PHE A 52 -7.09 4.73 -15.44
C PHE A 52 -6.91 5.54 -14.15
N GLY A 53 -6.13 5.03 -13.20
CA GLY A 53 -5.84 5.71 -11.95
C GLY A 53 -5.07 7.02 -12.15
N GLY A 54 -4.05 7.02 -13.01
CA GLY A 54 -3.26 8.20 -13.36
C GLY A 54 -4.10 9.26 -14.06
N GLY A 55 -4.97 8.86 -15.00
CA GLY A 55 -5.92 9.76 -15.66
C GLY A 55 -6.90 10.41 -14.67
N ALA A 56 -7.46 9.64 -13.75
CA ALA A 56 -8.33 10.16 -12.69
C ALA A 56 -7.56 11.11 -11.74
N PHE A 57 -6.32 10.76 -11.38
CA PHE A 57 -5.48 11.58 -10.55
C PHE A 57 -5.15 12.92 -11.22
N LEU A 58 -4.77 12.92 -12.49
CA LEU A 58 -4.50 14.13 -13.27
C LEU A 58 -5.75 15.01 -13.42
N ALA A 59 -6.89 14.41 -13.77
CA ALA A 59 -8.16 15.14 -13.88
C ALA A 59 -8.56 15.78 -12.55
N GLY A 60 -8.36 15.07 -11.43
CA GLY A 60 -8.58 15.59 -10.09
C GLY A 60 -7.68 16.78 -9.77
N ILE A 61 -6.40 16.75 -10.14
CA ILE A 61 -5.46 17.87 -9.98
C ILE A 61 -5.92 19.07 -10.79
N ILE A 62 -6.32 18.89 -12.05
CA ILE A 62 -6.78 19.95 -12.94
C ILE A 62 -8.03 20.64 -12.36
N ILE A 63 -9.04 19.84 -11.95
CA ILE A 63 -10.27 20.38 -11.37
C ILE A 63 -9.99 21.12 -10.07
N HIS A 64 -9.13 20.57 -9.21
CA HIS A 64 -8.72 21.25 -7.98
C HIS A 64 -8.04 22.59 -8.29
N TYR A 65 -7.15 22.62 -9.26
CA TYR A 65 -6.51 23.86 -9.69
C TYR A 65 -7.50 24.89 -10.26
N MET A 66 -8.45 24.44 -11.08
CA MET A 66 -9.49 25.34 -11.63
C MET A 66 -10.36 25.96 -10.55
N ASN A 67 -10.65 25.22 -9.48
CA ASN A 67 -11.49 25.70 -8.38
C ASN A 67 -10.75 26.58 -7.37
N THR A 68 -9.47 26.30 -7.10
CA THR A 68 -8.73 26.95 -6.00
C THR A 68 -7.62 27.88 -6.47
N GLY A 69 -7.23 27.82 -7.75
CA GLY A 69 -6.04 28.50 -8.28
C GLY A 69 -4.72 27.99 -7.69
N SER A 70 -4.77 26.96 -6.85
CA SER A 70 -3.62 26.44 -6.10
C SER A 70 -3.28 25.01 -6.53
N ILE A 71 -2.03 24.80 -6.82
CA ILE A 71 -1.47 23.46 -6.98
C ILE A 71 -0.95 22.93 -5.62
N VAL A 72 -1.11 23.56 -4.48
CA VAL A 72 -0.58 23.14 -3.17
C VAL A 72 -1.23 21.83 -2.69
N VAL A 73 -0.42 20.76 -2.47
CA VAL A 73 -0.87 19.47 -1.90
C VAL A 73 -1.19 19.70 -0.42
N GLY A 74 -2.44 19.89 -0.14
CA GLY A 74 -2.99 20.08 1.18
C GLY A 74 -4.33 19.39 1.28
N PRO A 75 -5.07 19.56 2.37
CA PRO A 75 -6.43 19.07 2.50
C PRO A 75 -7.27 19.54 1.32
N ILE A 76 -8.03 18.61 0.73
CA ILE A 76 -8.82 18.85 -0.47
C ILE A 76 -10.27 18.96 -0.07
N GLU A 77 -10.92 20.03 -0.52
CA GLU A 77 -12.35 20.25 -0.29
C GLU A 77 -13.22 19.23 -1.05
N SER A 78 -14.37 18.90 -0.46
CA SER A 78 -15.32 17.94 -1.03
C SER A 78 -15.81 18.40 -2.41
N GLY A 79 -15.85 17.49 -3.38
CA GLY A 79 -16.30 17.78 -4.73
C GLY A 79 -15.84 16.72 -5.73
N ILE A 80 -16.09 16.95 -7.01
CA ILE A 80 -15.68 16.02 -8.08
C ILE A 80 -14.16 15.84 -8.10
N GLY A 81 -13.38 16.91 -7.89
CA GLY A 81 -11.92 16.85 -7.81
C GLY A 81 -11.44 15.94 -6.67
N TYR A 82 -12.08 16.03 -5.49
CA TYR A 82 -11.82 15.15 -4.35
C TYR A 82 -12.02 13.67 -4.71
N LEU A 83 -13.14 13.33 -5.33
CA LEU A 83 -13.45 11.94 -5.71
C LEU A 83 -12.46 11.41 -6.75
N LEU A 84 -12.12 12.20 -7.76
CA LEU A 84 -11.17 11.80 -8.79
C LEU A 84 -9.76 11.59 -8.24
N LEU A 85 -9.30 12.46 -7.36
CA LEU A 85 -8.03 12.31 -6.66
C LEU A 85 -8.02 11.06 -5.78
N LEU A 86 -9.11 10.84 -5.03
CA LEU A 86 -9.24 9.66 -4.17
C LEU A 86 -9.25 8.35 -4.98
N ILE A 87 -9.93 8.32 -6.14
CA ILE A 87 -9.92 7.17 -7.05
C ILE A 87 -8.52 6.93 -7.59
N GLY A 88 -7.85 7.97 -8.09
CA GLY A 88 -6.50 7.86 -8.66
C GLY A 88 -5.48 7.33 -7.64
N ILE A 89 -5.48 7.89 -6.43
CA ILE A 89 -4.63 7.42 -5.34
C ILE A 89 -5.07 6.02 -4.88
N GLY A 90 -6.38 5.75 -4.86
CA GLY A 90 -6.98 4.49 -4.47
C GLY A 90 -6.56 3.32 -5.36
N VAL A 91 -6.36 3.53 -6.65
CA VAL A 91 -5.80 2.49 -7.54
C VAL A 91 -4.41 2.08 -7.06
N ASN A 92 -3.51 3.03 -6.81
CA ASN A 92 -2.16 2.71 -6.36
C ASN A 92 -2.09 2.16 -4.94
N THR A 93 -2.97 2.63 -4.04
CA THR A 93 -3.07 2.09 -2.67
C THR A 93 -3.83 0.76 -2.61
N ALA A 94 -4.31 0.28 -3.76
CA ALA A 94 -5.09 -0.94 -3.89
C ALA A 94 -6.39 -0.93 -3.07
N PHE A 95 -7.17 0.17 -3.14
CA PHE A 95 -8.51 0.26 -2.55
C PHE A 95 -9.45 -0.79 -3.14
N ILE A 96 -10.35 -1.31 -2.35
CA ILE A 96 -11.37 -2.25 -2.82
C ILE A 96 -12.50 -1.45 -3.49
N PRO A 97 -12.88 -1.80 -4.73
CA PRO A 97 -12.54 -2.99 -5.53
C PRO A 97 -11.34 -2.85 -6.47
N LEU A 98 -10.61 -1.75 -6.47
CA LEU A 98 -9.53 -1.41 -7.42
C LEU A 98 -8.21 -2.17 -7.19
N HIS A 99 -8.16 -3.09 -6.23
CA HIS A 99 -6.95 -3.79 -5.76
C HIS A 99 -6.53 -4.98 -6.63
N THR A 100 -7.37 -5.45 -7.56
CA THR A 100 -7.22 -6.75 -8.23
C THR A 100 -5.95 -6.89 -9.06
N TRP A 101 -5.39 -5.78 -9.52
CA TRP A 101 -4.12 -5.73 -10.23
C TRP A 101 -2.94 -6.27 -9.39
N LEU A 102 -2.97 -6.08 -8.07
CA LEU A 102 -1.87 -6.42 -7.17
C LEU A 102 -1.72 -7.95 -7.00
N PRO A 103 -2.75 -8.73 -6.57
CA PRO A 103 -2.63 -10.19 -6.48
C PRO A 103 -2.57 -10.89 -7.85
N ASP A 104 -2.85 -10.19 -8.95
CA ASP A 104 -2.73 -10.73 -10.29
C ASP A 104 -1.31 -10.57 -10.85
N SER A 105 -0.68 -9.41 -10.68
CA SER A 105 0.61 -9.10 -11.31
C SER A 105 1.83 -9.52 -10.47
N TYR A 106 1.83 -9.36 -9.15
CA TYR A 106 3.00 -9.67 -8.33
C TYR A 106 3.44 -11.14 -8.38
N PRO A 107 2.53 -12.13 -8.35
CA PRO A 107 2.93 -13.53 -8.49
C PRO A 107 3.54 -13.87 -9.85
N LYS A 108 3.22 -13.09 -10.88
CA LYS A 108 3.66 -13.30 -12.26
C LYS A 108 4.87 -12.47 -12.67
N ALA A 109 5.30 -11.51 -11.84
CA ALA A 109 6.55 -10.79 -12.03
C ALA A 109 7.76 -11.68 -11.73
N THR A 110 8.96 -11.29 -12.15
CA THR A 110 10.19 -11.94 -11.71
C THR A 110 10.31 -11.92 -10.19
N ILE A 111 11.15 -12.77 -9.60
CA ILE A 111 11.37 -12.79 -8.15
C ILE A 111 11.84 -11.41 -7.66
N ALA A 112 12.86 -10.86 -8.29
CA ALA A 112 13.37 -9.54 -7.95
C ALA A 112 12.34 -8.44 -8.22
N GLY A 113 11.64 -8.48 -9.36
CA GLY A 113 10.58 -7.55 -9.72
C GLY A 113 9.46 -7.49 -8.66
N ALA A 114 9.02 -8.64 -8.16
CA ALA A 114 8.01 -8.70 -7.11
C ALA A 114 8.50 -8.07 -5.79
N VAL A 115 9.79 -8.21 -5.44
CA VAL A 115 10.37 -7.54 -4.27
C VAL A 115 10.29 -6.02 -4.45
N PHE A 116 10.80 -5.48 -5.56
CA PHE A 116 10.76 -4.02 -5.84
C PHE A 116 9.33 -3.47 -5.87
N MET A 117 8.42 -4.14 -6.55
CA MET A 117 7.02 -3.72 -6.61
C MET A 117 6.38 -3.74 -5.21
N SER A 118 6.68 -4.73 -4.37
CA SER A 118 6.15 -4.80 -3.00
C SER A 118 6.64 -3.66 -2.10
N VAL A 119 7.79 -3.07 -2.41
CA VAL A 119 8.40 -1.97 -1.65
C VAL A 119 7.80 -0.62 -2.07
N TYR A 120 7.70 -0.33 -3.36
CA TYR A 120 7.45 1.03 -3.84
C TYR A 120 6.01 1.30 -4.25
N THR A 121 5.37 0.45 -5.05
CA THR A 121 4.14 0.80 -5.78
C THR A 121 2.99 1.27 -4.88
N THR A 122 2.62 0.52 -3.86
CA THR A 122 1.50 0.90 -2.98
C THR A 122 1.88 1.99 -1.97
N LYS A 123 3.17 2.12 -1.61
CA LYS A 123 3.63 3.05 -0.56
C LYS A 123 3.68 4.49 -1.02
N THR A 124 3.96 4.71 -2.30
CA THR A 124 3.84 6.04 -2.91
C THR A 124 2.40 6.54 -2.86
N GLY A 125 1.41 5.67 -3.13
CA GLY A 125 -0.01 6.00 -2.97
C GLY A 125 -0.36 6.33 -1.51
N VAL A 126 0.11 5.54 -0.55
CA VAL A 126 -0.10 5.81 0.89
C VAL A 126 0.55 7.13 1.32
N TYR A 127 1.74 7.46 0.80
CA TYR A 127 2.39 8.75 1.07
C TYR A 127 1.55 9.92 0.58
N VAL A 128 1.06 9.86 -0.65
CA VAL A 128 0.20 10.93 -1.20
C VAL A 128 -1.10 11.02 -0.43
N LEU A 129 -1.70 9.88 -0.04
CA LEU A 129 -2.91 9.82 0.77
C LEU A 129 -2.71 10.53 2.13
N ALA A 130 -1.57 10.32 2.79
CA ALA A 130 -1.22 10.98 4.05
C ALA A 130 -1.09 12.51 3.90
N ARG A 131 -0.68 12.98 2.72
CA ARG A 131 -0.52 14.41 2.43
C ARG A 131 -1.83 15.11 2.07
N THR A 132 -2.82 14.38 1.56
CA THR A 132 -4.02 14.97 0.95
C THR A 132 -5.32 14.61 1.65
N PHE A 133 -5.43 13.43 2.25
CA PHE A 133 -6.67 12.87 2.79
C PHE A 133 -6.56 12.43 4.26
N SER A 134 -5.61 12.99 5.00
CA SER A 134 -5.50 12.74 6.44
C SER A 134 -6.76 13.23 7.17
N GLY A 135 -7.36 12.36 7.98
CA GLY A 135 -8.59 12.67 8.72
C GLY A 135 -9.89 12.50 7.90
N ALA A 136 -9.83 11.84 6.75
CA ALA A 136 -11.02 11.56 5.95
C ALA A 136 -11.66 10.23 6.39
N ASP A 137 -12.89 10.27 6.94
CA ASP A 137 -13.60 9.07 7.44
C ASP A 137 -13.74 7.98 6.37
N ALA A 138 -14.05 8.36 5.12
CA ALA A 138 -14.15 7.41 4.01
C ALA A 138 -12.85 6.61 3.83
N VAL A 139 -11.68 7.24 4.03
CA VAL A 139 -10.37 6.60 3.96
C VAL A 139 -10.16 5.67 5.16
N ALA A 140 -10.59 6.06 6.36
CA ALA A 140 -10.50 5.21 7.55
C ALA A 140 -11.32 3.92 7.39
N TYR A 141 -12.58 4.04 6.96
CA TYR A 141 -13.44 2.88 6.69
C TYR A 141 -12.90 1.99 5.57
N MET A 142 -12.40 2.59 4.48
CA MET A 142 -11.77 1.84 3.40
C MET A 142 -10.57 1.04 3.91
N GLY A 143 -9.74 1.63 4.77
CA GLY A 143 -8.63 0.93 5.41
C GLY A 143 -9.09 -0.28 6.23
N GLY A 144 -10.16 -0.16 7.01
CA GLY A 144 -10.76 -1.26 7.76
C GLY A 144 -11.24 -2.41 6.85
N VAL A 145 -11.95 -2.07 5.77
CA VAL A 145 -12.40 -3.05 4.77
C VAL A 145 -11.22 -3.77 4.13
N MET A 146 -10.16 -3.04 3.77
CA MET A 146 -8.94 -3.63 3.18
C MET A 146 -8.24 -4.58 4.15
N VAL A 147 -8.19 -4.27 5.45
CA VAL A 147 -7.60 -5.15 6.47
C VAL A 147 -8.31 -6.51 6.47
N LEU A 148 -9.63 -6.51 6.62
CA LEU A 148 -10.42 -7.73 6.70
C LEU A 148 -10.39 -8.52 5.38
N TYR A 149 -10.68 -7.86 4.27
CA TYR A 149 -10.65 -8.47 2.94
C TYR A 149 -9.30 -9.12 2.64
N GLY A 150 -8.21 -8.36 2.84
CA GLY A 150 -6.87 -8.85 2.52
C GLY A 150 -6.46 -10.07 3.34
N VAL A 151 -6.84 -10.15 4.63
CA VAL A 151 -6.56 -11.31 5.49
C VAL A 151 -7.37 -12.53 5.03
N ILE A 152 -8.67 -12.37 4.84
CA ILE A 152 -9.56 -13.48 4.42
C ILE A 152 -9.05 -14.09 3.11
N PHE A 153 -8.81 -13.26 2.10
CA PHE A 153 -8.35 -13.75 0.81
C PHE A 153 -6.90 -14.26 0.84
N ALA A 154 -6.04 -13.78 1.72
CA ALA A 154 -4.71 -14.32 1.92
C ALA A 154 -4.76 -15.76 2.46
N LEU A 155 -5.61 -16.02 3.47
CA LEU A 155 -5.76 -17.35 4.08
C LEU A 155 -6.30 -18.40 3.09
N LEU A 156 -7.05 -17.98 2.08
CA LEU A 156 -7.59 -18.86 1.05
C LEU A 156 -6.58 -19.22 -0.05
N GLN A 157 -5.38 -18.64 -0.06
CA GLN A 157 -4.40 -18.89 -1.12
C GLN A 157 -3.46 -20.04 -0.77
N ASN A 158 -3.23 -20.91 -1.75
CA ASN A 158 -2.20 -21.95 -1.68
C ASN A 158 -0.87 -21.49 -2.34
N ASP A 159 -0.93 -20.61 -3.35
CA ASP A 159 0.27 -20.01 -3.94
C ASP A 159 0.86 -18.97 -2.98
N VAL A 160 2.12 -19.16 -2.58
CA VAL A 160 2.81 -18.34 -1.58
C VAL A 160 2.97 -16.89 -2.02
N ARG A 161 3.22 -16.62 -3.31
CA ARG A 161 3.37 -15.26 -3.81
C ARG A 161 2.03 -14.54 -3.87
N LYS A 162 0.96 -15.27 -4.18
CA LYS A 162 -0.40 -14.75 -4.18
C LYS A 162 -0.89 -14.46 -2.75
N LEU A 163 -0.58 -15.35 -1.81
CA LEU A 163 -0.81 -15.13 -0.37
C LEU A 163 -0.12 -13.85 0.09
N LEU A 164 1.18 -13.70 -0.21
CA LEU A 164 1.93 -12.51 0.14
C LEU A 164 1.34 -11.25 -0.50
N SER A 165 0.78 -11.33 -1.68
CA SER A 165 0.15 -10.21 -2.39
C SER A 165 -1.15 -9.74 -1.72
N TYR A 166 -2.05 -10.64 -1.37
CA TYR A 166 -3.26 -10.30 -0.58
C TYR A 166 -2.90 -9.76 0.80
N HIS A 167 -1.87 -10.31 1.41
CA HIS A 167 -1.39 -9.80 2.68
C HIS A 167 -0.83 -8.37 2.57
N ILE A 168 -0.33 -7.92 1.39
CA ILE A 168 -0.01 -6.50 1.17
C ILE A 168 -1.27 -5.66 1.27
N VAL A 169 -2.37 -6.07 0.63
CA VAL A 169 -3.66 -5.32 0.68
C VAL A 169 -4.08 -5.12 2.14
N SER A 170 -4.03 -6.17 2.96
CA SER A 170 -4.35 -6.07 4.39
C SER A 170 -3.43 -5.10 5.14
N GLN A 171 -2.11 -5.17 4.94
CA GLN A 171 -1.18 -4.30 5.65
C GLN A 171 -1.23 -2.85 5.18
N VAL A 172 -1.49 -2.61 3.90
CA VAL A 172 -1.79 -1.26 3.39
C VAL A 172 -3.09 -0.75 4.01
N GLY A 173 -4.06 -1.61 4.25
CA GLY A 173 -5.28 -1.26 4.99
C GLY A 173 -5.00 -0.66 6.36
N TYR A 174 -4.04 -1.18 7.15
CA TYR A 174 -3.62 -0.56 8.42
C TYR A 174 -3.06 0.85 8.22
N MET A 175 -2.25 1.05 7.17
CA MET A 175 -1.68 2.37 6.86
C MET A 175 -2.79 3.37 6.50
N VAL A 176 -3.70 2.95 5.62
CA VAL A 176 -4.84 3.73 5.15
C VAL A 176 -5.78 4.07 6.32
N ALA A 177 -6.11 3.11 7.17
CA ALA A 177 -6.94 3.34 8.35
C ALA A 177 -6.31 4.35 9.30
N GLY A 178 -5.03 4.19 9.62
CA GLY A 178 -4.30 5.12 10.49
C GLY A 178 -4.28 6.57 9.96
N ILE A 179 -4.08 6.73 8.65
CA ILE A 179 -4.12 8.03 7.97
C ILE A 179 -5.54 8.60 7.97
N GLY A 180 -6.55 7.78 7.66
CA GLY A 180 -7.95 8.20 7.61
C GLY A 180 -8.50 8.64 8.96
N ILE A 181 -8.06 8.05 10.07
CA ILE A 181 -8.41 8.48 11.44
C ILE A 181 -7.93 9.92 11.71
N GLY A 182 -6.82 10.34 11.11
CA GLY A 182 -6.34 11.72 11.16
C GLY A 182 -5.75 12.18 12.49
N THR A 183 -5.77 11.36 13.55
CA THR A 183 -5.11 11.71 14.81
C THR A 183 -3.58 11.65 14.66
N TYR A 184 -2.87 12.43 15.48
CA TYR A 184 -1.40 12.44 15.46
C TYR A 184 -0.81 11.02 15.59
N ILE A 185 -1.34 10.20 16.49
CA ILE A 185 -0.91 8.82 16.69
C ILE A 185 -1.28 7.96 15.48
N GLY A 186 -2.46 8.15 14.90
CA GLY A 186 -2.93 7.39 13.72
C GLY A 186 -2.08 7.64 12.49
N VAL A 187 -1.84 8.90 12.15
CA VAL A 187 -1.03 9.28 10.98
C VAL A 187 0.41 8.82 11.15
N ASN A 188 1.03 9.08 12.30
CA ASN A 188 2.39 8.64 12.58
C ASN A 188 2.49 7.11 12.62
N GLY A 189 1.52 6.42 13.19
CA GLY A 189 1.43 4.96 13.18
C GLY A 189 1.32 4.41 11.76
N GLY A 190 0.48 5.01 10.92
CA GLY A 190 0.34 4.66 9.51
C GLY A 190 1.66 4.80 8.74
N ILE A 191 2.35 5.94 8.89
CA ILE A 191 3.64 6.22 8.24
C ILE A 191 4.74 5.29 8.79
N ALA A 192 4.82 5.10 10.11
CA ALA A 192 5.77 4.15 10.70
C ALA A 192 5.52 2.72 10.20
N HIS A 193 4.24 2.37 9.98
CA HIS A 193 3.88 1.07 9.43
C HIS A 193 4.30 0.91 7.97
N VAL A 194 4.31 1.99 7.16
CA VAL A 194 4.87 1.96 5.80
C VAL A 194 6.33 1.52 5.84
N PHE A 195 7.15 2.18 6.67
CA PHE A 195 8.57 1.88 6.78
C PHE A 195 8.82 0.44 7.26
N ASN A 196 8.17 0.04 8.34
CA ASN A 196 8.31 -1.30 8.91
C ASN A 196 7.86 -2.38 7.93
N HIS A 197 6.75 -2.14 7.23
CA HIS A 197 6.21 -3.05 6.23
C HIS A 197 7.18 -3.26 5.06
N ILE A 198 7.83 -2.22 4.58
CA ILE A 198 8.83 -2.32 3.51
C ILE A 198 9.91 -3.34 3.90
N LEU A 199 10.46 -3.23 5.11
CA LEU A 199 11.55 -4.09 5.58
C LEU A 199 11.15 -5.57 5.64
N TYR A 200 10.15 -5.91 6.43
CA TYR A 200 9.79 -7.32 6.61
C TYR A 200 9.10 -7.92 5.37
N LYS A 201 8.44 -7.10 4.56
CA LYS A 201 7.78 -7.60 3.34
C LYS A 201 8.77 -7.90 2.23
N ALA A 202 9.76 -7.02 2.03
CA ALA A 202 10.87 -7.30 1.12
C ALA A 202 11.58 -8.58 1.53
N LEU A 203 11.87 -8.75 2.83
CA LEU A 203 12.50 -9.95 3.36
C LEU A 203 11.67 -11.21 3.09
N LEU A 204 10.34 -11.17 3.33
CA LEU A 204 9.46 -12.30 3.04
C LEU A 204 9.44 -12.66 1.55
N PHE A 205 9.36 -11.66 0.65
CA PHE A 205 9.41 -11.92 -0.79
C PHE A 205 10.77 -12.47 -1.23
N MET A 206 11.88 -12.00 -0.66
CA MET A 206 13.21 -12.56 -0.91
C MET A 206 13.34 -14.00 -0.41
N CYS A 207 12.87 -14.30 0.80
CA CYS A 207 12.90 -15.66 1.36
C CYS A 207 12.07 -16.62 0.49
N MET A 208 10.83 -16.26 0.16
CA MET A 208 9.99 -17.11 -0.68
C MET A 208 10.51 -17.19 -2.12
N GLY A 209 11.11 -16.12 -2.63
CA GLY A 209 11.81 -16.13 -3.91
C GLY A 209 12.98 -17.12 -3.93
N ALA A 210 13.79 -17.15 -2.87
CA ALA A 210 14.88 -18.11 -2.72
C ALA A 210 14.37 -19.57 -2.66
N VAL A 211 13.27 -19.79 -1.93
CA VAL A 211 12.61 -21.11 -1.87
C VAL A 211 12.13 -21.53 -3.26
N ILE A 212 11.40 -20.66 -3.97
CA ILE A 212 10.89 -20.95 -5.31
C ILE A 212 12.04 -21.22 -6.29
N PHE A 213 13.10 -20.39 -6.24
CA PHE A 213 14.27 -20.56 -7.10
C PHE A 213 14.94 -21.94 -6.90
N ARG A 214 15.01 -22.44 -5.66
CA ARG A 214 15.66 -23.74 -5.34
C ARG A 214 14.75 -24.93 -5.55
N THR A 215 13.44 -24.79 -5.39
CA THR A 215 12.49 -25.93 -5.44
C THR A 215 11.69 -26.00 -6.74
N GLY A 216 11.56 -24.88 -7.47
CA GLY A 216 10.67 -24.72 -8.62
C GLY A 216 9.17 -24.75 -8.26
N LYS A 217 8.81 -24.71 -6.97
CA LYS A 217 7.44 -24.88 -6.47
C LYS A 217 6.91 -23.59 -5.83
N ASN A 218 5.67 -23.25 -6.15
CA ASN A 218 4.99 -22.07 -5.62
C ASN A 218 3.91 -22.40 -4.58
N ASN A 219 3.37 -23.64 -4.59
CA ASN A 219 2.26 -24.03 -3.73
C ASN A 219 2.75 -24.47 -2.35
N LEU A 220 2.12 -23.98 -1.30
CA LEU A 220 2.44 -24.32 0.09
C LEU A 220 2.31 -25.82 0.37
N THR A 221 1.31 -26.47 -0.21
CA THR A 221 1.08 -27.93 -0.07
C THR A 221 2.21 -28.79 -0.64
N GLU A 222 3.04 -28.24 -1.53
CA GLU A 222 4.18 -28.93 -2.13
C GLU A 222 5.51 -28.63 -1.43
N LEU A 223 5.49 -27.69 -0.48
CA LEU A 223 6.67 -27.24 0.25
C LEU A 223 6.70 -27.88 1.65
N GLY A 224 7.80 -28.52 2.00
CA GLY A 224 8.00 -29.12 3.32
C GLY A 224 9.45 -29.50 3.58
N GLY A 225 9.83 -29.63 4.86
CA GLY A 225 11.15 -30.09 5.28
C GLY A 225 12.35 -29.22 4.89
N LEU A 226 12.12 -27.96 4.48
CA LEU A 226 13.16 -27.09 3.93
C LEU A 226 14.07 -26.48 4.99
N ALA A 227 13.66 -26.43 6.25
CA ALA A 227 14.40 -25.81 7.34
C ALA A 227 15.85 -26.33 7.46
N LYS A 228 16.05 -27.63 7.33
CA LYS A 228 17.38 -28.25 7.39
C LYS A 228 18.23 -27.96 6.15
N ARG A 229 17.59 -27.74 4.97
CA ARG A 229 18.30 -27.51 3.70
C ARG A 229 18.58 -26.04 3.42
N MET A 230 17.80 -25.15 4.03
CA MET A 230 17.88 -23.69 3.85
C MET A 230 17.77 -22.98 5.23
N PRO A 231 18.71 -23.23 6.17
CA PRO A 231 18.57 -22.74 7.54
C PRO A 231 18.57 -21.20 7.64
N VAL A 232 19.41 -20.53 6.85
CA VAL A 232 19.45 -19.05 6.84
C VAL A 232 18.13 -18.47 6.33
N THR A 233 17.60 -19.01 5.24
CA THR A 233 16.32 -18.56 4.70
C THR A 233 15.18 -18.82 5.70
N MET A 234 15.23 -19.94 6.42
CA MET A 234 14.22 -20.26 7.44
C MET A 234 14.28 -19.26 8.59
N ILE A 235 15.47 -18.99 9.16
CA ILE A 235 15.64 -18.06 10.28
C ILE A 235 15.16 -16.64 9.88
N THR A 236 15.59 -16.15 8.71
CA THR A 236 15.22 -14.82 8.23
C THR A 236 13.72 -14.74 7.91
N CYS A 237 13.12 -15.80 7.39
CA CYS A 237 11.68 -15.88 7.16
C CYS A 237 10.89 -15.83 8.48
N VAL A 238 11.33 -16.54 9.53
CA VAL A 238 10.71 -16.52 10.87
C VAL A 238 10.81 -15.13 11.48
N ILE A 239 11.97 -14.47 11.40
CA ILE A 239 12.15 -13.09 11.87
C ILE A 239 11.16 -12.15 11.17
N ALA A 240 11.03 -12.24 9.85
CA ALA A 240 10.08 -11.43 9.10
C ALA A 240 8.62 -11.76 9.44
N ALA A 241 8.29 -13.03 9.70
CA ALA A 241 6.97 -13.46 10.11
C ALA A 241 6.60 -12.95 11.51
N LEU A 242 7.52 -12.97 12.46
CA LEU A 242 7.32 -12.40 13.81
C LEU A 242 7.16 -10.88 13.75
N SER A 243 7.95 -10.22 12.89
CA SER A 243 7.81 -8.76 12.64
C SER A 243 6.44 -8.40 12.09
N ILE A 244 5.98 -9.09 11.04
CA ILE A 244 4.70 -8.77 10.40
C ILE A 244 3.51 -9.16 11.28
N SER A 245 3.65 -10.16 12.14
CA SER A 245 2.62 -10.54 13.13
C SER A 245 2.48 -9.50 14.24
N GLY A 246 3.48 -8.67 14.47
CA GLY A 246 3.48 -7.68 15.56
C GLY A 246 3.79 -8.28 16.92
N VAL A 247 4.70 -9.25 16.96
CA VAL A 247 5.19 -9.82 18.22
C VAL A 247 6.00 -8.77 18.97
N VAL A 248 5.87 -8.74 20.30
CA VAL A 248 6.60 -7.83 21.20
C VAL A 248 8.12 -7.94 20.94
N GLY A 249 8.78 -6.80 20.83
CA GLY A 249 10.23 -6.72 20.51
C GLY A 249 10.55 -6.57 19.03
N PHE A 250 9.55 -6.72 18.15
CA PHE A 250 9.71 -6.48 16.71
C PHE A 250 9.07 -5.15 16.28
N ASN A 251 9.55 -4.60 15.17
CA ASN A 251 9.14 -3.29 14.67
C ASN A 251 7.63 -3.21 14.31
N GLY A 252 7.03 -4.32 13.84
CA GLY A 252 5.61 -4.38 13.53
C GLY A 252 4.69 -4.18 14.74
N TYR A 253 5.14 -4.53 15.95
CA TYR A 253 4.39 -4.34 17.18
C TYR A 253 4.09 -2.86 17.46
N VAL A 254 5.12 -2.01 17.35
CA VAL A 254 4.99 -0.58 17.65
C VAL A 254 4.03 0.10 16.66
N SER A 255 4.26 -0.06 15.37
CA SER A 255 3.47 0.64 14.34
C SER A 255 2.01 0.17 14.28
N LYS A 256 1.75 -1.13 14.43
CA LYS A 256 0.37 -1.64 14.53
C LYS A 256 -0.32 -1.18 15.81
N GLY A 257 0.41 -1.22 16.93
CA GLY A 257 -0.09 -0.75 18.22
C GLY A 257 -0.57 0.70 18.15
N MET A 258 0.20 1.59 17.51
CA MET A 258 -0.17 2.99 17.31
C MET A 258 -1.47 3.14 16.49
N VAL A 259 -1.62 2.39 15.40
CA VAL A 259 -2.82 2.46 14.56
C VAL A 259 -4.04 1.91 15.31
N ILE A 260 -3.90 0.79 16.03
CA ILE A 260 -4.99 0.20 16.83
C ILE A 260 -5.39 1.14 17.95
N GLN A 261 -4.43 1.74 18.65
CA GLN A 261 -4.70 2.71 19.72
C GLN A 261 -5.43 3.95 19.16
N ALA A 262 -5.04 4.46 18.00
CA ALA A 262 -5.73 5.57 17.35
C ALA A 262 -7.19 5.22 17.02
N GLY A 263 -7.45 3.99 16.53
CA GLY A 263 -8.80 3.50 16.26
C GLY A 263 -9.65 3.39 17.54
N ALA A 264 -9.08 2.87 18.63
CA ALA A 264 -9.78 2.75 19.91
C ALA A 264 -10.15 4.13 20.48
N VAL A 265 -9.25 5.11 20.42
CA VAL A 265 -9.51 6.48 20.88
C VAL A 265 -10.59 7.14 20.01
N SER A 266 -10.53 7.01 18.68
CA SER A 266 -11.54 7.56 17.78
C SER A 266 -12.93 6.96 18.05
N TYR A 267 -13.00 5.65 18.28
CA TYR A 267 -14.26 4.97 18.61
C TYR A 267 -14.87 5.48 19.92
N THR A 268 -14.07 5.68 20.97
CA THR A 268 -14.57 6.19 22.26
C THR A 268 -15.13 7.61 22.14
N HIS A 269 -14.55 8.46 21.32
CA HIS A 269 -15.08 9.80 21.04
C HIS A 269 -16.39 9.81 20.25
N LEU A 270 -16.60 8.83 19.37
CA LEU A 270 -17.84 8.68 18.60
C LEU A 270 -18.99 8.09 19.44
N THR A 271 -18.69 7.26 20.43
CA THR A 271 -19.72 6.55 21.22
C THR A 271 -20.06 7.21 22.54
N LEU A 272 -19.21 8.09 23.05
CA LEU A 272 -19.55 8.89 24.24
C LEU A 272 -20.38 10.10 23.79
N PRO A 273 -21.64 10.24 24.31
CA PRO A 273 -22.37 11.47 24.09
C PRO A 273 -21.56 12.61 24.73
N THR A 274 -21.08 13.54 23.91
CA THR A 274 -20.53 14.79 24.39
C THR A 274 -21.66 15.52 25.13
N LYS A 275 -21.82 15.28 26.42
CA LYS A 275 -22.52 16.21 27.28
C LYS A 275 -21.74 17.53 27.19
N ARG A 276 -22.22 18.45 26.35
CA ARG A 276 -21.96 19.86 26.55
C ARG A 276 -22.50 20.18 27.95
N ILE A 277 -21.62 20.24 28.92
CA ILE A 277 -21.90 20.93 30.17
C ILE A 277 -21.85 22.41 29.78
N VAL A 278 -23.03 23.00 29.74
CA VAL A 278 -23.23 24.44 29.65
C VAL A 278 -22.72 25.09 30.91
#